data_6cfeaa1194ba5651712863d651ca3f7c
#
_entry.id   6cfeaa1194ba5651712863d651ca3f7c
#
_cell.length_a   1.000
_cell.length_b   1.000
_cell.length_c   1.000
_cell.angle_alpha   90.00
_cell.angle_beta   90.00
_cell.angle_gamma   90.00
#
_symmetry.space_group_name_H-M   'P 1'
#
loop_
_entity.id
_entity.type
_entity.pdbx_description
1 polymer ?
#
loop_
_entity_poly.entity_id
_entity_poly.type
_entity_poly.pdbx_seq_one_letter_code
_entity_poly.pdbx_strand_id
1 'polypeptide(L)'
;GNLCRWLAQQAENLGVEIYPGFAAQEALIDEDGIVRGIVTGDLGVDREGNPKEGMYTPGMELRAKYTLFAEGCRGHIGKQLINRFQLNANVDPQHYGIGIKELWDIDPAKHEQGLVVHTAGWPLDDENTGGSFLYHLENNQVVVGLIVDLSYSNPYLSPFDEFQRYKHHPVIKQYLEGGKRVSYGARAIAKGGLNCLPKMVFKGGALIGCDAGTLNFAKIKGSHTAMKSGMLAAEAIAEALAAGREGGDELTAYEENFKNSWVYDELYKSRNFGAAIHKWGAVKGGAFNFIDQNIFGGKIPFTLHDTKPDYACLKHADQARKIDYPKPDGKLSFDKLSSVFLSNTNHEEDQPV
;
A
#
# COMPACT_ATOMS: atom_id res chain seq x y z
N GLY A 1 2.59 11.00 -7.53
CA GLY A 1 1.63 11.86 -8.22
C GLY A 1 2.00 12.10 -9.67
N ASN A 2 3.17 12.71 -9.96
CA ASN A 2 3.54 13.12 -11.31
C ASN A 2 3.55 11.97 -12.33
N LEU A 3 4.18 10.84 -11.97
CA LEU A 3 4.20 9.66 -12.84
C LEU A 3 2.78 9.15 -13.16
N CYS A 4 1.89 9.06 -12.16
CA CYS A 4 0.53 8.58 -12.38
C CYS A 4 -0.27 9.53 -13.30
N ARG A 5 -0.13 10.85 -13.13
CA ARG A 5 -0.77 11.84 -14.01
C ARG A 5 -0.28 11.72 -15.45
N TRP A 6 1.03 11.57 -15.62
CA TRP A 6 1.62 11.40 -16.93
C TRP A 6 1.15 10.10 -17.60
N LEU A 7 1.15 8.98 -16.85
CA LEU A 7 0.66 7.69 -17.35
C LEU A 7 -0.83 7.74 -17.71
N ALA A 8 -1.66 8.40 -16.91
CA ALA A 8 -3.07 8.57 -17.21
C ALA A 8 -3.27 9.27 -18.56
N GLN A 9 -2.55 10.38 -18.81
CA GLN A 9 -2.61 11.07 -20.10
C GLN A 9 -2.14 10.18 -21.27
N GLN A 10 -1.09 9.36 -21.07
CA GLN A 10 -0.67 8.40 -22.10
C GLN A 10 -1.75 7.34 -22.36
N ALA A 11 -2.41 6.83 -21.32
CA ALA A 11 -3.49 5.86 -21.45
C ALA A 11 -4.69 6.46 -22.20
N GLU A 12 -5.12 7.67 -21.87
CA GLU A 12 -6.19 8.39 -22.58
C GLU A 12 -5.85 8.60 -24.05
N ASN A 13 -4.61 8.98 -24.38
CA ASN A 13 -4.13 9.12 -25.76
C ASN A 13 -4.20 7.79 -26.57
N LEU A 14 -4.20 6.65 -25.88
CA LEU A 14 -4.35 5.32 -26.45
C LEU A 14 -5.79 4.82 -26.45
N GLY A 15 -6.77 5.65 -26.07
CA GLY A 15 -8.18 5.34 -26.06
C GLY A 15 -8.70 4.68 -24.78
N VAL A 16 -7.91 4.69 -23.70
CA VAL A 16 -8.38 4.24 -22.38
C VAL A 16 -9.26 5.33 -21.78
N GLU A 17 -10.46 4.99 -21.37
CA GLU A 17 -11.36 5.89 -20.65
C GLU A 17 -11.06 5.86 -19.16
N ILE A 18 -10.91 7.03 -18.54
CA ILE A 18 -10.64 7.19 -17.11
C ILE A 18 -11.80 7.97 -16.49
N TYR A 19 -12.43 7.38 -15.48
CA TYR A 19 -13.59 7.93 -14.78
C TYR A 19 -13.23 8.31 -13.33
N PRO A 20 -12.65 9.49 -13.09
CA PRO A 20 -12.35 9.94 -11.73
C PRO A 20 -13.65 10.23 -10.96
N GLY A 21 -13.68 9.83 -9.69
CA GLY A 21 -14.85 10.03 -8.82
C GLY A 21 -15.89 8.91 -8.87
N PHE A 22 -15.76 7.93 -9.77
CA PHE A 22 -16.62 6.75 -9.82
C PHE A 22 -15.96 5.60 -9.05
N ALA A 23 -16.41 5.38 -7.83
CA ALA A 23 -15.92 4.28 -7.02
C ALA A 23 -16.62 2.97 -7.42
N ALA A 24 -15.84 1.91 -7.64
CA ALA A 24 -16.37 0.56 -7.73
C ALA A 24 -16.83 0.14 -6.33
N GLN A 25 -18.10 -0.20 -6.18
CA GLN A 25 -18.72 -0.61 -4.92
C GLN A 25 -18.75 -2.12 -4.79
N GLU A 26 -19.07 -2.82 -5.88
CA GLU A 26 -19.22 -4.28 -5.90
C GLU A 26 -18.57 -4.89 -7.14
N ALA A 27 -18.14 -6.15 -7.04
CA ALA A 27 -17.85 -6.97 -8.21
C ALA A 27 -19.13 -7.57 -8.78
N LEU A 28 -19.35 -7.39 -10.07
CA LEU A 28 -20.46 -8.04 -10.78
C LEU A 28 -20.10 -9.50 -11.02
N ILE A 29 -20.74 -10.41 -10.28
CA ILE A 29 -20.47 -11.85 -10.33
C ILE A 29 -21.74 -12.56 -10.74
N ASP A 30 -21.67 -13.39 -11.80
CA ASP A 30 -22.82 -14.15 -12.29
C ASP A 30 -23.09 -15.42 -11.45
N GLU A 31 -24.15 -16.16 -11.84
CA GLU A 31 -24.58 -17.38 -11.15
C GLU A 31 -23.53 -18.51 -11.19
N ASP A 32 -22.66 -18.50 -12.20
CA ASP A 32 -21.55 -19.45 -12.36
C ASP A 32 -20.30 -19.05 -11.56
N GLY A 33 -20.38 -17.95 -10.80
CA GLY A 33 -19.30 -17.40 -10.00
C GLY A 33 -18.22 -16.70 -10.83
N ILE A 34 -18.54 -16.25 -12.04
CA ILE A 34 -17.64 -15.56 -12.95
C ILE A 34 -17.76 -14.04 -12.72
N VAL A 35 -16.62 -13.37 -12.58
CA VAL A 35 -16.58 -11.91 -12.54
C VAL A 35 -16.84 -11.36 -13.95
N ARG A 36 -17.87 -10.52 -14.10
CA ARG A 36 -18.30 -9.92 -15.34
C ARG A 36 -18.08 -8.42 -15.43
N GLY A 37 -17.52 -7.83 -14.38
CA GLY A 37 -17.31 -6.40 -14.29
C GLY A 37 -17.44 -5.89 -12.86
N ILE A 38 -17.85 -4.62 -12.72
CA ILE A 38 -18.08 -3.95 -11.45
C ILE A 38 -19.39 -3.16 -11.47
N VAL A 39 -19.89 -2.86 -10.28
CA VAL A 39 -20.99 -1.92 -10.08
C VAL A 39 -20.43 -0.69 -9.36
N THR A 40 -20.75 0.49 -9.86
CA THR A 40 -20.44 1.76 -9.17
C THR A 40 -21.49 2.06 -8.11
N GLY A 41 -21.12 2.79 -7.07
CA GLY A 41 -22.08 3.23 -6.05
C GLY A 41 -23.01 4.33 -6.56
N ASP A 42 -24.16 4.46 -5.91
CA ASP A 42 -25.06 5.60 -6.09
C ASP A 42 -24.37 6.89 -5.61
N LEU A 43 -24.54 7.97 -6.33
CA LEU A 43 -24.07 9.30 -5.96
C LEU A 43 -25.25 10.16 -5.48
N GLY A 44 -24.96 11.13 -4.59
CA GLY A 44 -25.97 12.06 -4.09
C GLY A 44 -27.02 11.40 -3.21
N VAL A 45 -26.60 10.46 -2.36
CA VAL A 45 -27.43 9.85 -1.30
C VAL A 45 -27.08 10.42 0.08
N ASP A 46 -28.05 10.39 1.00
CA ASP A 46 -27.84 10.73 2.41
C ASP A 46 -27.22 9.56 3.20
N ARG A 47 -27.02 9.74 4.50
CA ARG A 47 -26.44 8.73 5.39
C ARG A 47 -27.25 7.42 5.43
N GLU A 48 -28.55 7.50 5.27
CA GLU A 48 -29.48 6.38 5.23
C GLU A 48 -29.60 5.74 3.85
N GLY A 49 -28.90 6.31 2.83
CA GLY A 49 -28.93 5.83 1.46
C GLY A 49 -30.10 6.36 0.63
N ASN A 50 -30.85 7.37 1.12
CA ASN A 50 -31.97 7.94 0.37
C ASN A 50 -31.45 8.95 -0.65
N PRO A 51 -32.06 9.00 -1.86
CA PRO A 51 -31.71 9.98 -2.88
C PRO A 51 -31.91 11.43 -2.42
N LYS A 52 -30.90 12.28 -2.60
CA LYS A 52 -31.00 13.73 -2.40
C LYS A 52 -31.58 14.37 -3.66
N GLU A 53 -32.57 15.22 -3.50
CA GLU A 53 -33.24 15.93 -4.63
C GLU A 53 -32.23 16.73 -5.44
N GLY A 54 -32.21 16.53 -6.77
CA GLY A 54 -31.34 17.21 -7.71
C GLY A 54 -29.87 16.81 -7.70
N MET A 55 -29.46 15.85 -6.82
CA MET A 55 -28.07 15.38 -6.71
C MET A 55 -27.91 13.88 -6.97
N TYR A 56 -29.00 13.14 -6.94
CA TYR A 56 -28.97 11.69 -7.07
C TYR A 56 -28.60 11.25 -8.49
N THR A 57 -27.64 10.34 -8.58
CA THR A 57 -27.31 9.59 -9.80
C THR A 57 -27.15 8.12 -9.43
N PRO A 58 -27.94 7.22 -10.05
CA PRO A 58 -27.83 5.79 -9.77
C PRO A 58 -26.49 5.24 -10.22
N GLY A 59 -26.00 4.23 -9.50
CA GLY A 59 -24.86 3.45 -9.90
C GLY A 59 -25.08 2.71 -11.22
N MET A 60 -23.98 2.31 -11.85
CA MET A 60 -23.99 1.65 -13.16
C MET A 60 -23.23 0.32 -13.09
N GLU A 61 -23.70 -0.66 -13.87
CA GLU A 61 -22.92 -1.86 -14.17
C GLU A 61 -21.95 -1.58 -15.32
N LEU A 62 -20.66 -1.78 -15.06
CA LEU A 62 -19.61 -1.75 -16.08
C LEU A 62 -19.18 -3.19 -16.37
N ARG A 63 -19.56 -3.70 -17.53
CA ARG A 63 -19.30 -5.09 -17.94
C ARG A 63 -18.04 -5.19 -18.80
N ALA A 64 -17.24 -6.23 -18.55
CA ALA A 64 -16.00 -6.50 -19.27
C ALA A 64 -15.79 -8.00 -19.49
N LYS A 65 -14.99 -8.34 -20.50
CA LYS A 65 -14.55 -9.73 -20.71
C LYS A 65 -13.62 -10.19 -19.57
N TYR A 66 -12.74 -9.30 -19.09
CA TYR A 66 -11.88 -9.51 -17.94
C TYR A 66 -11.81 -8.22 -17.11
N THR A 67 -11.75 -8.37 -15.81
CA THR A 67 -11.67 -7.25 -14.86
C THR A 67 -10.40 -7.36 -14.02
N LEU A 68 -9.56 -6.32 -14.00
CA LEU A 68 -8.36 -6.24 -13.19
C LEU A 68 -8.61 -5.36 -11.96
N PHE A 69 -8.35 -5.91 -10.77
CA PHE A 69 -8.49 -5.19 -9.51
C PHE A 69 -7.13 -4.66 -9.08
N ALA A 70 -7.04 -3.34 -8.97
CA ALA A 70 -5.81 -2.59 -8.69
C ALA A 70 -6.04 -1.56 -7.56
N GLU A 71 -6.87 -1.89 -6.58
CA GLU A 71 -7.32 -0.99 -5.52
C GLU A 71 -6.20 -0.65 -4.50
N GLY A 72 -5.07 -1.31 -4.62
CA GLY A 72 -3.94 -1.13 -3.72
C GLY A 72 -4.05 -1.94 -2.44
N CYS A 73 -3.37 -1.49 -1.39
CA CYS A 73 -3.36 -2.19 -0.11
C CYS A 73 -4.75 -2.28 0.50
N ARG A 74 -5.25 -3.49 0.70
CA ARG A 74 -6.57 -3.79 1.27
C ARG A 74 -7.72 -3.14 0.50
N GLY A 75 -7.75 -3.32 -0.81
CA GLY A 75 -8.86 -2.93 -1.64
C GLY A 75 -10.20 -3.48 -1.12
N HIS A 76 -11.28 -2.73 -1.26
CA HIS A 76 -12.60 -3.16 -0.75
C HIS A 76 -13.07 -4.42 -1.45
N ILE A 77 -13.04 -4.42 -2.79
CA ILE A 77 -13.48 -5.54 -3.61
C ILE A 77 -12.42 -6.64 -3.57
N GLY A 78 -11.14 -6.30 -3.65
CA GLY A 78 -10.03 -7.26 -3.57
C GLY A 78 -10.13 -8.18 -2.34
N LYS A 79 -10.45 -7.62 -1.15
CA LYS A 79 -10.68 -8.42 0.07
C LYS A 79 -11.86 -9.38 -0.06
N GLN A 80 -12.95 -8.95 -0.68
CA GLN A 80 -14.14 -9.77 -0.88
C GLN A 80 -13.83 -10.92 -1.84
N LEU A 81 -13.11 -10.64 -2.94
CA LEU A 81 -12.69 -11.64 -3.92
C LEU A 81 -11.71 -12.66 -3.34
N ILE A 82 -10.72 -12.19 -2.58
CA ILE A 82 -9.77 -13.07 -1.87
C ILE A 82 -10.53 -14.04 -0.96
N ASN A 83 -11.51 -13.56 -0.19
CA ASN A 83 -12.30 -14.38 0.70
C ASN A 83 -13.25 -15.32 -0.06
N ARG A 84 -13.96 -14.80 -1.09
CA ARG A 84 -14.94 -15.58 -1.86
C ARG A 84 -14.28 -16.74 -2.61
N PHE A 85 -13.15 -16.49 -3.25
CA PHE A 85 -12.43 -17.48 -4.04
C PHE A 85 -11.33 -18.21 -3.25
N GLN A 86 -11.18 -17.93 -1.95
CA GLN A 86 -10.17 -18.53 -1.07
C GLN A 86 -8.73 -18.41 -1.64
N LEU A 87 -8.43 -17.23 -2.23
CA LEU A 87 -7.18 -17.02 -2.97
C LEU A 87 -5.93 -17.08 -2.07
N ASN A 88 -6.08 -16.87 -0.76
CA ASN A 88 -5.01 -16.89 0.23
C ASN A 88 -4.94 -18.16 1.08
N ALA A 89 -5.62 -19.24 0.68
CA ALA A 89 -5.74 -20.46 1.50
C ALA A 89 -4.40 -21.16 1.80
N ASN A 90 -3.39 -21.00 0.94
CA ASN A 90 -2.12 -21.73 1.02
C ASN A 90 -0.89 -20.81 1.13
N VAL A 91 -1.07 -19.59 1.64
CA VAL A 91 0.01 -18.62 1.79
C VAL A 91 0.05 -18.08 3.22
N ASP A 92 1.17 -17.47 3.60
CA ASP A 92 1.27 -16.79 4.89
C ASP A 92 0.29 -15.61 4.95
N PRO A 93 -0.20 -15.22 6.14
CA PRO A 93 -1.05 -14.03 6.27
C PRO A 93 -0.30 -12.79 5.80
N GLN A 94 -1.03 -11.88 5.12
CA GLN A 94 -0.45 -10.63 4.64
C GLN A 94 -0.06 -9.75 5.84
N HIS A 95 1.12 -9.13 5.74
CA HIS A 95 1.63 -8.16 6.69
C HIS A 95 1.52 -6.76 6.15
N TYR A 96 1.28 -5.81 7.03
CA TYR A 96 1.00 -4.43 6.67
C TYR A 96 1.90 -3.45 7.42
N GLY A 97 2.12 -2.30 6.81
CA GLY A 97 2.67 -1.13 7.45
C GLY A 97 1.77 0.07 7.21
N ILE A 98 1.77 1.03 8.13
CA ILE A 98 1.15 2.34 7.93
C ILE A 98 2.24 3.36 7.64
N GLY A 99 2.17 4.00 6.49
CA GLY A 99 3.04 5.12 6.13
C GLY A 99 2.31 6.44 6.35
N ILE A 100 2.90 7.32 7.17
CA ILE A 100 2.43 8.67 7.43
C ILE A 100 3.43 9.63 6.84
N LYS A 101 2.98 10.64 6.12
CA LYS A 101 3.87 11.61 5.45
C LYS A 101 3.32 13.02 5.50
N GLU A 102 4.22 13.97 5.41
CA GLU A 102 3.93 15.38 5.23
C GLU A 102 4.78 15.97 4.11
N LEU A 103 4.21 16.95 3.41
CA LEU A 103 4.92 17.80 2.46
C LEU A 103 5.21 19.14 3.14
N TRP A 104 6.43 19.63 2.99
CA TRP A 104 6.90 20.87 3.59
C TRP A 104 7.56 21.77 2.57
N ASP A 105 7.27 23.06 2.63
CA ASP A 105 8.10 24.10 2.03
C ASP A 105 9.22 24.43 3.00
N ILE A 106 10.47 24.37 2.57
CA ILE A 106 11.63 24.60 3.42
C ILE A 106 12.49 25.77 2.92
N ASP A 107 13.36 26.24 3.78
CA ASP A 107 14.35 27.27 3.41
C ASP A 107 15.18 26.80 2.22
N PRO A 108 15.25 27.60 1.13
CA PRO A 108 16.10 27.28 -0.03
C PRO A 108 17.56 26.99 0.30
N ALA A 109 18.10 27.61 1.35
CA ALA A 109 19.48 27.38 1.80
C ALA A 109 19.69 25.98 2.41
N LYS A 110 18.61 25.29 2.78
CA LYS A 110 18.64 23.91 3.31
C LYS A 110 18.21 22.88 2.27
N HIS A 111 17.82 23.33 1.08
CA HIS A 111 17.29 22.46 0.05
C HIS A 111 18.38 21.96 -0.89
N GLU A 112 18.36 20.66 -1.18
CA GLU A 112 19.23 20.01 -2.17
C GLU A 112 18.36 19.06 -3.02
N GLN A 113 17.91 19.53 -4.19
CA GLN A 113 17.02 18.75 -5.05
C GLN A 113 17.61 17.40 -5.40
N GLY A 114 16.83 16.33 -5.17
CA GLY A 114 17.25 14.96 -5.42
C GLY A 114 17.93 14.28 -4.23
N LEU A 115 18.21 14.99 -3.13
CA LEU A 115 18.68 14.36 -1.90
C LEU A 115 17.63 13.41 -1.35
N VAL A 116 18.05 12.19 -1.05
CA VAL A 116 17.25 11.11 -0.47
C VAL A 116 17.87 10.65 0.83
N VAL A 117 17.13 10.75 1.92
CA VAL A 117 17.53 10.24 3.23
C VAL A 117 16.59 9.12 3.64
N HIS A 118 17.14 7.96 3.94
CA HIS A 118 16.41 6.86 4.58
C HIS A 118 16.98 6.61 5.97
N THR A 119 16.10 6.36 6.95
CA THR A 119 16.49 5.99 8.30
C THR A 119 15.73 4.76 8.78
N ALA A 120 16.31 4.04 9.76
CA ALA A 120 15.69 2.94 10.50
C ALA A 120 16.00 3.10 11.99
N GLY A 121 15.23 2.45 12.86
CA GLY A 121 15.35 2.54 14.31
C GLY A 121 14.53 3.69 14.88
N TRP A 122 15.14 4.51 15.71
CA TRP A 122 14.42 5.59 16.42
C TRP A 122 13.47 6.40 15.50
N PRO A 123 12.23 6.72 15.96
CA PRO A 123 11.66 6.58 17.29
C PRO A 123 11.18 5.19 17.68
N LEU A 124 11.21 4.24 16.76
CA LEU A 124 10.87 2.85 17.00
C LEU A 124 12.05 2.11 17.66
N ASP A 125 11.73 1.09 18.44
CA ASP A 125 12.69 0.22 19.09
C ASP A 125 12.94 -1.07 18.29
N ASP A 126 13.68 -2.03 18.85
CA ASP A 126 14.02 -3.29 18.19
C ASP A 126 12.80 -4.24 18.03
N GLU A 127 11.77 -4.07 18.87
CA GLU A 127 10.53 -4.87 18.80
C GLU A 127 9.49 -4.27 17.85
N ASN A 128 9.57 -2.97 17.56
CA ASN A 128 8.61 -2.21 16.75
C ASN A 128 9.30 -1.71 15.49
N THR A 129 9.21 -2.49 14.43
CA THR A 129 9.93 -2.24 13.19
C THR A 129 9.26 -1.22 12.29
N GLY A 130 10.06 -0.60 11.45
CA GLY A 130 9.63 0.41 10.49
C GLY A 130 10.83 1.12 9.89
N GLY A 131 10.58 2.24 9.28
CA GLY A 131 11.61 3.06 8.67
C GLY A 131 11.05 4.40 8.20
N SER A 132 11.93 5.26 7.77
CA SER A 132 11.51 6.58 7.33
C SER A 132 12.21 7.03 6.07
N PHE A 133 11.70 8.09 5.51
CA PHE A 133 12.29 8.77 4.37
C PHE A 133 12.14 10.28 4.49
N LEU A 134 13.08 11.00 3.87
CA LEU A 134 12.99 12.41 3.57
C LEU A 134 13.56 12.62 2.16
N TYR A 135 12.74 13.17 1.27
CA TYR A 135 13.11 13.41 -0.13
C TYR A 135 12.99 14.89 -0.46
N HIS A 136 14.05 15.46 -1.00
CA HIS A 136 14.05 16.81 -1.53
C HIS A 136 13.50 16.81 -2.96
N LEU A 137 12.35 17.45 -3.14
CA LEU A 137 11.61 17.53 -4.39
C LEU A 137 11.99 18.80 -5.16
N GLU A 138 11.19 19.16 -6.18
CA GLU A 138 11.27 20.46 -6.84
C GLU A 138 10.73 21.58 -5.92
N ASN A 139 10.97 22.83 -6.29
CA ASN A 139 10.38 24.04 -5.67
C ASN A 139 10.67 24.20 -4.16
N ASN A 140 11.85 23.81 -3.70
CA ASN A 140 12.23 23.88 -2.28
C ASN A 140 11.29 23.09 -1.37
N GLN A 141 10.71 22.01 -1.87
CA GLN A 141 9.84 21.14 -1.10
C GLN A 141 10.57 19.88 -0.64
N VAL A 142 10.20 19.41 0.53
CA VAL A 142 10.59 18.08 1.02
C VAL A 142 9.35 17.29 1.41
N VAL A 143 9.37 16.00 1.11
CA VAL A 143 8.42 15.06 1.66
C VAL A 143 9.13 14.23 2.73
N VAL A 144 8.57 14.22 3.94
CA VAL A 144 9.06 13.45 5.07
C VAL A 144 8.00 12.45 5.50
N GLY A 145 8.40 11.23 5.82
CA GLY A 145 7.46 10.20 6.26
C GLY A 145 8.08 9.14 7.15
N LEU A 146 7.23 8.49 7.93
CA LEU A 146 7.55 7.35 8.77
C LEU A 146 6.60 6.21 8.44
N ILE A 147 7.14 5.02 8.27
CA ILE A 147 6.40 3.78 8.13
C ILE A 147 6.53 3.01 9.44
N VAL A 148 5.41 2.57 9.99
CA VAL A 148 5.36 1.70 11.17
C VAL A 148 4.72 0.39 10.76
N ASP A 149 5.38 -0.73 11.07
CA ASP A 149 4.83 -2.06 10.84
C ASP A 149 3.66 -2.32 11.77
N LEU A 150 2.56 -2.85 11.27
CA LEU A 150 1.33 -3.05 12.05
C LEU A 150 1.37 -4.30 12.95
N SER A 151 2.47 -5.03 12.94
CA SER A 151 2.75 -6.14 13.85
C SER A 151 3.30 -5.72 15.23
N TYR A 152 3.25 -4.43 15.57
CA TYR A 152 3.70 -3.96 16.88
C TYR A 152 2.90 -4.59 18.02
N SER A 153 3.59 -4.86 19.15
CA SER A 153 2.99 -5.57 20.28
C SER A 153 2.35 -4.65 21.31
N ASN A 154 2.72 -3.38 21.35
CA ASN A 154 2.25 -2.43 22.37
C ASN A 154 1.01 -1.65 21.87
N PRO A 155 -0.19 -1.84 22.46
CA PRO A 155 -1.40 -1.13 22.05
C PRO A 155 -1.39 0.38 22.31
N TYR A 156 -0.44 0.88 23.11
CA TYR A 156 -0.26 2.31 23.34
C TYR A 156 0.64 2.99 22.31
N LEU A 157 1.25 2.22 21.39
CA LEU A 157 2.02 2.79 20.30
C LEU A 157 1.08 3.46 19.31
N SER A 158 1.30 4.75 19.06
CA SER A 158 0.58 5.55 18.08
C SER A 158 1.50 5.86 16.90
N PRO A 159 1.30 5.27 15.74
CA PRO A 159 2.11 5.57 14.55
C PRO A 159 2.14 7.07 14.21
N PHE A 160 1.01 7.77 14.44
CA PHE A 160 0.95 9.21 14.25
C PHE A 160 1.90 9.96 15.20
N ASP A 161 1.86 9.65 16.51
CA ASP A 161 2.68 10.34 17.49
C ASP A 161 4.16 9.97 17.37
N GLU A 162 4.47 8.73 16.94
CA GLU A 162 5.84 8.34 16.59
C GLU A 162 6.37 9.16 15.39
N PHE A 163 5.54 9.43 14.39
CA PHE A 163 5.92 10.31 13.29
C PHE A 163 6.12 11.76 13.76
N GLN A 164 5.31 12.26 14.68
CA GLN A 164 5.52 13.58 15.27
C GLN A 164 6.86 13.66 16.03
N ARG A 165 7.20 12.63 16.83
CA ARG A 165 8.50 12.52 17.50
C ARG A 165 9.65 12.48 16.52
N TYR A 166 9.52 11.68 15.45
CA TYR A 166 10.56 11.50 14.44
C TYR A 166 11.06 12.83 13.86
N LYS A 167 10.18 13.78 13.62
CA LYS A 167 10.54 15.09 13.06
C LYS A 167 11.47 15.91 13.97
N HIS A 168 11.53 15.60 15.26
CA HIS A 168 12.46 16.25 16.22
C HIS A 168 13.86 15.65 16.21
N HIS A 169 14.10 14.54 15.49
CA HIS A 169 15.45 14.00 15.37
C HIS A 169 16.38 15.02 14.69
N PRO A 170 17.59 15.30 15.23
CA PRO A 170 18.47 16.35 14.71
C PRO A 170 18.73 16.28 13.21
N VAL A 171 18.92 15.07 12.66
CA VAL A 171 19.15 14.84 11.21
C VAL A 171 17.94 15.25 10.36
N ILE A 172 16.73 15.16 10.88
CA ILE A 172 15.49 15.51 10.17
C ILE A 172 15.10 16.96 10.46
N LYS A 173 15.16 17.35 11.73
CA LYS A 173 14.83 18.70 12.20
C LYS A 173 15.56 19.78 11.43
N GLN A 174 16.87 19.60 11.15
CA GLN A 174 17.67 20.58 10.43
C GLN A 174 17.08 21.05 9.10
N TYR A 175 16.36 20.19 8.40
CA TYR A 175 15.71 20.51 7.13
C TYR A 175 14.36 21.20 7.34
N LEU A 176 13.57 20.74 8.33
CA LEU A 176 12.20 21.18 8.55
C LEU A 176 12.08 22.47 9.38
N GLU A 177 13.06 22.77 10.22
CA GLU A 177 13.02 23.91 11.12
C GLU A 177 12.99 25.25 10.38
N GLY A 178 11.94 26.04 10.65
CA GLY A 178 11.66 27.28 9.95
C GLY A 178 10.82 27.11 8.69
N GLY A 179 10.57 25.87 8.26
CA GLY A 179 9.71 25.55 7.14
C GLY A 179 8.22 25.59 7.46
N LYS A 180 7.40 25.37 6.46
CA LYS A 180 5.93 25.34 6.56
C LYS A 180 5.39 23.99 6.06
N ARG A 181 4.60 23.31 6.90
CA ARG A 181 3.86 22.12 6.49
C ARG A 181 2.75 22.51 5.50
N VAL A 182 2.73 21.85 4.34
CA VAL A 182 1.81 22.13 3.22
C VAL A 182 0.69 21.10 3.14
N SER A 183 1.03 19.81 3.30
CA SER A 183 0.03 18.74 3.23
C SER A 183 0.41 17.57 4.13
N TYR A 184 -0.57 16.72 4.38
CA TYR A 184 -0.46 15.50 5.20
C TYR A 184 -1.16 14.35 4.49
N GLY A 185 -0.71 13.13 4.73
CA GLY A 185 -1.41 11.94 4.27
C GLY A 185 -0.89 10.69 4.94
N ALA A 186 -1.77 9.69 5.02
CA ALA A 186 -1.42 8.37 5.52
C ALA A 186 -1.98 7.29 4.59
N ARG A 187 -1.22 6.22 4.42
CA ARG A 187 -1.65 5.07 3.61
C ARG A 187 -1.04 3.79 4.15
N ALA A 188 -1.84 2.74 4.24
CA ALA A 188 -1.33 1.40 4.49
C ALA A 188 -0.61 0.84 3.25
N ILE A 189 0.35 -0.03 3.48
CA ILE A 189 1.06 -0.79 2.44
C ILE A 189 1.05 -2.28 2.80
N ALA A 190 0.89 -3.15 1.80
CA ALA A 190 1.09 -4.58 1.94
C ALA A 190 2.58 -4.89 1.80
N LYS A 191 3.18 -5.60 2.78
CA LYS A 191 4.63 -5.80 2.84
C LYS A 191 5.07 -7.26 3.03
N GLY A 192 4.12 -8.22 3.01
CA GLY A 192 4.42 -9.64 3.23
C GLY A 192 5.27 -10.29 2.13
N GLY A 193 5.32 -9.71 0.95
CA GLY A 193 6.14 -10.18 -0.16
C GLY A 193 5.68 -11.52 -0.72
N LEU A 194 6.60 -12.30 -1.30
CA LEU A 194 6.29 -13.51 -2.06
C LEU A 194 5.48 -14.55 -1.26
N ASN A 195 5.81 -14.75 0.01
CA ASN A 195 5.17 -15.79 0.84
C ASN A 195 3.69 -15.49 1.16
N CYS A 196 3.27 -14.23 0.97
CA CYS A 196 1.92 -13.75 1.26
C CYS A 196 1.12 -13.44 -0.02
N LEU A 197 1.69 -13.69 -1.22
CA LEU A 197 0.96 -13.46 -2.47
C LEU A 197 -0.17 -14.47 -2.60
N PRO A 198 -1.42 -14.01 -2.73
CA PRO A 198 -2.55 -14.89 -3.02
C PRO A 198 -2.42 -15.48 -4.42
N LYS A 199 -3.24 -16.48 -4.74
CA LYS A 199 -3.54 -16.81 -6.14
C LYS A 199 -4.08 -15.53 -6.78
N MET A 200 -3.43 -15.06 -7.85
CA MET A 200 -3.74 -13.75 -8.42
C MET A 200 -4.88 -13.78 -9.42
N VAL A 201 -5.31 -14.96 -9.87
CA VAL A 201 -6.33 -15.12 -10.91
C VAL A 201 -7.56 -15.86 -10.40
N PHE A 202 -8.68 -15.52 -10.96
CA PHE A 202 -9.98 -16.17 -10.77
C PHE A 202 -10.80 -16.03 -12.05
N LYS A 203 -11.92 -16.72 -12.16
CA LYS A 203 -12.77 -16.67 -13.36
C LYS A 203 -13.22 -15.24 -13.66
N GLY A 204 -12.83 -14.74 -14.82
CA GLY A 204 -13.19 -13.41 -15.34
C GLY A 204 -12.35 -12.24 -14.81
N GLY A 205 -11.28 -12.49 -14.02
CA GLY A 205 -10.47 -11.39 -13.54
C GLY A 205 -9.17 -11.78 -12.84
N ALA A 206 -8.46 -10.74 -12.37
CA ALA A 206 -7.21 -10.91 -11.64
C ALA A 206 -6.94 -9.75 -10.66
N LEU A 207 -6.13 -10.02 -9.64
CA LEU A 207 -5.53 -9.02 -8.75
C LEU A 207 -4.18 -8.59 -9.32
N ILE A 208 -3.89 -7.29 -9.30
CA ILE A 208 -2.61 -6.74 -9.75
C ILE A 208 -2.04 -5.74 -8.72
N GLY A 209 -0.73 -5.49 -8.79
CA GLY A 209 -0.06 -4.53 -7.95
C GLY A 209 -0.18 -4.82 -6.44
N CYS A 210 -0.37 -3.79 -5.66
CA CYS A 210 -0.49 -3.92 -4.20
C CYS A 210 -1.81 -4.51 -3.73
N ASP A 211 -2.80 -4.68 -4.59
CA ASP A 211 -4.00 -5.44 -4.28
C ASP A 211 -3.66 -6.94 -4.15
N ALA A 212 -2.76 -7.45 -5.00
CA ALA A 212 -2.13 -8.76 -4.84
C ALA A 212 -1.00 -8.75 -3.79
N GLY A 213 -0.41 -7.61 -3.44
CA GLY A 213 0.70 -7.54 -2.48
C GLY A 213 2.10 -7.63 -3.10
N THR A 214 2.30 -7.15 -4.32
CA THR A 214 3.57 -7.29 -5.06
C THR A 214 4.71 -6.37 -4.59
N LEU A 215 4.54 -5.58 -3.53
CA LEU A 215 5.57 -4.67 -3.02
C LEU A 215 6.82 -5.45 -2.56
N ASN A 216 8.01 -4.99 -2.96
CA ASN A 216 9.27 -5.48 -2.43
C ASN A 216 9.62 -4.76 -1.13
N PHE A 217 9.43 -5.43 -0.01
CA PHE A 217 9.67 -4.86 1.31
C PHE A 217 11.16 -4.55 1.55
N ALA A 218 12.08 -5.39 1.13
CA ALA A 218 13.52 -5.17 1.33
C ALA A 218 14.02 -3.90 0.64
N LYS A 219 13.44 -3.54 -0.50
CA LYS A 219 13.72 -2.29 -1.22
C LYS A 219 12.83 -1.12 -0.80
N ILE A 220 11.76 -1.39 -0.05
CA ILE A 220 10.71 -0.40 0.31
C ILE A 220 10.11 0.23 -0.97
N LYS A 221 9.96 -0.56 -2.03
CA LYS A 221 9.50 -0.10 -3.34
C LYS A 221 8.46 -1.06 -3.93
N GLY A 222 7.37 -0.49 -4.47
CA GLY A 222 6.27 -1.23 -5.05
C GLY A 222 5.81 -0.73 -6.42
N SER A 223 6.20 0.48 -6.83
CA SER A 223 5.71 1.05 -8.10
C SER A 223 6.14 0.22 -9.31
N HIS A 224 7.40 -0.20 -9.37
CA HIS A 224 7.94 -1.00 -10.48
C HIS A 224 7.31 -2.39 -10.55
N THR A 225 7.10 -3.04 -9.41
CA THR A 225 6.46 -4.36 -9.33
C THR A 225 4.97 -4.29 -9.66
N ALA A 226 4.28 -3.23 -9.23
CA ALA A 226 2.88 -2.99 -9.56
C ALA A 226 2.69 -2.74 -11.06
N MET A 227 3.52 -1.87 -11.66
CA MET A 227 3.49 -1.64 -13.10
C MET A 227 3.75 -2.93 -13.90
N LYS A 228 4.77 -3.71 -13.53
CA LYS A 228 5.07 -4.94 -14.26
C LYS A 228 3.96 -5.99 -14.11
N SER A 229 3.34 -6.11 -12.93
CA SER A 229 2.20 -7.03 -12.77
C SER A 229 1.02 -6.62 -13.67
N GLY A 230 0.73 -5.33 -13.76
CA GLY A 230 -0.29 -4.80 -14.68
C GLY A 230 0.03 -5.09 -16.16
N MET A 231 1.29 -4.91 -16.57
CA MET A 231 1.75 -5.25 -17.92
C MET A 231 1.54 -6.73 -18.24
N LEU A 232 1.97 -7.62 -17.34
CA LEU A 232 1.84 -9.07 -17.53
C LEU A 232 0.38 -9.52 -17.59
N ALA A 233 -0.51 -8.91 -16.79
CA ALA A 233 -1.95 -9.18 -16.86
C ALA A 233 -2.55 -8.69 -18.19
N ALA A 234 -2.17 -7.49 -18.65
CA ALA A 234 -2.63 -6.95 -19.93
C ALA A 234 -2.15 -7.78 -21.13
N GLU A 235 -0.89 -8.23 -21.12
CA GLU A 235 -0.32 -9.14 -22.11
C GLU A 235 -1.12 -10.46 -22.16
N ALA A 236 -1.40 -11.07 -21.01
CA ALA A 236 -2.18 -12.31 -20.94
C ALA A 236 -3.64 -12.13 -21.44
N ILE A 237 -4.27 -10.98 -21.14
CA ILE A 237 -5.60 -10.65 -21.69
C ILE A 237 -5.55 -10.49 -23.20
N ALA A 238 -4.57 -9.75 -23.72
CA ALA A 238 -4.42 -9.52 -25.15
C ALA A 238 -4.26 -10.86 -25.93
N GLU A 239 -3.42 -11.76 -25.42
CA GLU A 239 -3.24 -13.10 -25.97
C GLU A 239 -4.55 -13.91 -25.91
N ALA A 240 -5.28 -13.84 -24.79
CA ALA A 240 -6.56 -14.53 -24.64
C ALA A 240 -7.59 -14.06 -25.66
N LEU A 241 -7.73 -12.75 -25.82
CA LEU A 241 -8.67 -12.16 -26.78
C LEU A 241 -8.27 -12.42 -28.22
N ALA A 242 -6.98 -12.38 -28.56
CA ALA A 242 -6.46 -12.73 -29.88
C ALA A 242 -6.70 -14.21 -30.24
N ALA A 243 -6.70 -15.11 -29.24
CA ALA A 243 -7.06 -16.50 -29.38
C ALA A 243 -8.58 -16.75 -29.45
N GLY A 244 -9.41 -15.71 -29.52
CA GLY A 244 -10.86 -15.78 -29.60
C GLY A 244 -11.57 -16.14 -28.29
N ARG A 245 -10.92 -16.03 -27.13
CA ARG A 245 -11.59 -16.26 -25.85
C ARG A 245 -12.56 -15.10 -25.56
N GLU A 246 -13.75 -15.43 -25.10
CA GLU A 246 -14.82 -14.46 -24.83
C GLU A 246 -14.84 -13.94 -23.38
N GLY A 247 -13.83 -14.30 -22.58
CA GLY A 247 -13.73 -13.95 -21.18
C GLY A 247 -14.42 -14.95 -20.26
N GLY A 248 -14.28 -14.73 -18.94
CA GLY A 248 -14.89 -15.58 -17.92
C GLY A 248 -14.07 -16.79 -17.50
N ASP A 249 -12.99 -17.09 -18.16
CA ASP A 249 -12.01 -18.10 -17.76
C ASP A 249 -10.93 -17.53 -16.83
N GLU A 250 -10.11 -18.39 -16.26
CA GLU A 250 -8.94 -17.97 -15.48
C GLU A 250 -7.77 -17.62 -16.42
N LEU A 251 -7.14 -16.48 -16.17
CA LEU A 251 -5.95 -16.01 -16.91
C LEU A 251 -4.67 -16.70 -16.40
N THR A 252 -4.57 -18.03 -16.51
CA THR A 252 -3.41 -18.80 -15.98
C THR A 252 -2.09 -18.34 -16.58
N ALA A 253 -2.10 -17.86 -17.83
CA ALA A 253 -0.92 -17.27 -18.47
C ALA A 253 -0.36 -16.08 -17.69
N TYR A 254 -1.18 -15.29 -17.01
CA TYR A 254 -0.70 -14.20 -16.15
C TYR A 254 0.15 -14.72 -14.99
N GLU A 255 -0.29 -15.76 -14.29
CA GLU A 255 0.50 -16.34 -13.19
C GLU A 255 1.79 -17.00 -13.69
N GLU A 256 1.75 -17.68 -14.83
CA GLU A 256 2.94 -18.29 -15.44
C GLU A 256 3.95 -17.21 -15.87
N ASN A 257 3.47 -16.16 -16.56
CA ASN A 257 4.31 -15.03 -16.95
C ASN A 257 4.88 -14.28 -15.74
N PHE A 258 4.10 -14.15 -14.66
CA PHE A 258 4.59 -13.56 -13.41
C PHE A 258 5.72 -14.40 -12.79
N LYS A 259 5.55 -15.72 -12.70
CA LYS A 259 6.58 -16.64 -12.18
C LYS A 259 7.86 -16.63 -13.00
N ASN A 260 7.77 -16.39 -14.29
CA ASN A 260 8.91 -16.31 -15.22
C ASN A 260 9.50 -14.89 -15.33
N SER A 261 8.97 -13.92 -14.60
CA SER A 261 9.39 -12.53 -14.67
C SER A 261 10.46 -12.17 -13.64
N TRP A 262 11.19 -11.08 -13.92
CA TRP A 262 12.14 -10.51 -12.99
C TRP A 262 11.50 -10.06 -11.65
N VAL A 263 10.17 -9.78 -11.64
CA VAL A 263 9.44 -9.45 -10.41
C VAL A 263 9.44 -10.63 -9.45
N TYR A 264 9.13 -11.81 -9.96
CA TYR A 264 9.16 -13.02 -9.14
C TYR A 264 10.56 -13.27 -8.59
N ASP A 265 11.59 -13.17 -9.43
CA ASP A 265 12.99 -13.33 -9.00
C ASP A 265 13.38 -12.31 -7.92
N GLU A 266 12.94 -11.09 -8.05
CA GLU A 266 13.21 -10.03 -7.07
C GLU A 266 12.51 -10.32 -5.74
N LEU A 267 11.23 -10.69 -5.77
CA LEU A 267 10.47 -11.06 -4.58
C LEU A 267 11.00 -12.36 -3.94
N TYR A 268 11.42 -13.32 -4.75
CA TYR A 268 12.02 -14.56 -4.26
C TYR A 268 13.32 -14.31 -3.48
N LYS A 269 14.19 -13.46 -4.00
CA LYS A 269 15.43 -13.07 -3.31
C LYS A 269 15.18 -12.39 -1.96
N SER A 270 14.10 -11.67 -1.82
CA SER A 270 13.74 -10.97 -0.58
C SER A 270 12.72 -11.69 0.31
N ARG A 271 12.33 -12.93 -0.02
CA ARG A 271 11.25 -13.69 0.66
C ARG A 271 11.44 -13.89 2.16
N ASN A 272 12.68 -13.93 2.62
CA ASN A 272 13.04 -14.13 4.03
C ASN A 272 13.16 -12.81 4.80
N PHE A 273 13.22 -11.67 4.11
CA PHE A 273 13.64 -10.40 4.69
C PHE A 273 12.71 -9.94 5.82
N GLY A 274 11.41 -9.91 5.57
CA GLY A 274 10.41 -9.50 6.56
C GLY A 274 10.29 -10.48 7.72
N ALA A 275 10.17 -11.76 7.40
CA ALA A 275 10.04 -12.82 8.40
C ALA A 275 11.25 -12.89 9.37
N ALA A 276 12.46 -12.63 8.87
CA ALA A 276 13.66 -12.58 9.72
C ALA A 276 13.61 -11.42 10.72
N ILE A 277 13.19 -10.25 10.28
CA ILE A 277 13.04 -9.07 11.14
C ILE A 277 11.95 -9.29 12.19
N HIS A 278 10.79 -9.80 11.79
CA HIS A 278 9.69 -10.06 12.72
C HIS A 278 10.06 -11.11 13.78
N LYS A 279 10.81 -12.14 13.37
CA LYS A 279 11.19 -13.25 14.27
C LYS A 279 12.31 -12.89 15.23
N TRP A 280 13.27 -12.08 14.82
CA TRP A 280 14.52 -11.87 15.55
C TRP A 280 14.82 -10.38 15.88
N GLY A 281 13.92 -9.48 15.55
CA GLY A 281 14.10 -8.03 15.71
C GLY A 281 15.00 -7.43 14.64
N ALA A 282 15.14 -6.11 14.68
CA ALA A 282 15.87 -5.36 13.66
C ALA A 282 17.38 -5.72 13.62
N VAL A 283 18.02 -5.95 14.79
CA VAL A 283 19.47 -6.21 14.86
C VAL A 283 19.81 -7.62 14.37
N LYS A 284 19.24 -8.66 14.98
CA LYS A 284 19.56 -10.07 14.61
C LYS A 284 18.97 -10.43 13.24
N GLY A 285 17.73 -10.00 12.97
CA GLY A 285 17.10 -10.19 11.67
C GLY A 285 17.84 -9.43 10.57
N GLY A 286 18.34 -8.22 10.87
CA GLY A 286 19.18 -7.45 9.97
C GLY A 286 20.51 -8.15 9.65
N ALA A 287 21.17 -8.74 10.66
CA ALA A 287 22.39 -9.52 10.45
C ALA A 287 22.14 -10.76 9.57
N PHE A 288 21.03 -11.49 9.82
CA PHE A 288 20.61 -12.59 8.96
C PHE A 288 20.37 -12.11 7.52
N ASN A 289 19.62 -11.03 7.34
CA ASN A 289 19.33 -10.49 6.03
C ASN A 289 20.60 -10.04 5.29
N PHE A 290 21.57 -9.47 6.02
CA PHE A 290 22.86 -9.12 5.43
C PHE A 290 23.57 -10.37 4.86
N ILE A 291 23.59 -11.45 5.61
CA ILE A 291 24.19 -12.73 5.18
C ILE A 291 23.42 -13.30 3.98
N ASP A 292 22.09 -13.40 4.08
CA ASP A 292 21.25 -13.92 2.99
C ASP A 292 21.44 -13.11 1.71
N GLN A 293 21.40 -11.78 1.78
CA GLN A 293 21.47 -10.93 0.59
C GLN A 293 22.89 -10.82 0.00
N ASN A 294 23.94 -10.73 0.82
CA ASN A 294 25.30 -10.45 0.33
C ASN A 294 26.14 -11.71 0.15
N ILE A 295 25.89 -12.79 0.88
CA ILE A 295 26.62 -14.05 0.74
C ILE A 295 25.86 -15.03 -0.14
N PHE A 296 24.55 -15.21 0.10
CA PHE A 296 23.73 -16.16 -0.65
C PHE A 296 22.96 -15.53 -1.81
N GLY A 297 23.02 -14.20 -1.99
CA GLY A 297 22.30 -13.50 -3.05
C GLY A 297 20.78 -13.65 -2.96
N GLY A 298 20.23 -13.78 -1.74
CA GLY A 298 18.81 -14.06 -1.48
C GLY A 298 18.36 -15.48 -1.79
N LYS A 299 19.30 -16.41 -1.97
CA LYS A 299 19.05 -17.81 -2.40
C LYS A 299 19.38 -18.83 -1.32
N ILE A 300 19.33 -18.45 -0.05
CA ILE A 300 19.49 -19.42 1.05
C ILE A 300 18.50 -20.58 0.87
N PRO A 301 18.87 -21.87 1.13
CA PRO A 301 18.09 -23.04 0.70
C PRO A 301 16.84 -23.32 1.57
N PHE A 302 16.35 -22.35 2.30
CA PHE A 302 15.09 -22.44 3.06
C PHE A 302 14.30 -21.16 3.00
N THR A 303 13.03 -21.24 3.33
CA THR A 303 12.12 -20.09 3.45
C THR A 303 11.68 -19.95 4.90
N LEU A 304 11.77 -18.73 5.42
CA LEU A 304 11.18 -18.37 6.71
C LEU A 304 9.72 -17.99 6.50
N HIS A 305 8.85 -18.61 7.28
CA HIS A 305 7.42 -18.32 7.28
C HIS A 305 7.07 -17.46 8.50
N ASP A 306 6.19 -16.50 8.30
CA ASP A 306 5.59 -15.68 9.34
C ASP A 306 4.07 -15.89 9.32
N THR A 307 3.63 -16.85 10.13
CA THR A 307 2.25 -17.34 10.16
C THR A 307 1.36 -16.58 11.15
N LYS A 308 1.92 -15.61 11.88
CA LYS A 308 1.17 -14.84 12.86
C LYS A 308 0.65 -13.53 12.24
N PRO A 309 -0.67 -13.34 12.07
CA PRO A 309 -1.18 -12.10 11.50
C PRO A 309 -0.92 -10.90 12.43
N ASP A 310 -0.75 -9.72 11.85
CA ASP A 310 -0.35 -8.50 12.57
C ASP A 310 -1.20 -8.20 13.81
N TYR A 311 -2.53 -8.30 13.70
CA TYR A 311 -3.43 -8.02 14.82
C TYR A 311 -3.25 -8.97 16.00
N ALA A 312 -2.75 -10.18 15.77
CA ALA A 312 -2.51 -11.16 16.83
C ALA A 312 -1.19 -10.89 17.61
N CYS A 313 -0.41 -9.91 17.17
CA CYS A 313 0.83 -9.51 17.86
C CYS A 313 0.58 -8.61 19.06
N LEU A 314 -0.57 -7.95 19.15
CA LEU A 314 -0.93 -7.05 20.25
C LEU A 314 -1.00 -7.78 21.59
N LYS A 315 -0.38 -7.19 22.60
CA LYS A 315 -0.53 -7.59 24.01
C LYS A 315 -1.79 -6.94 24.61
N HIS A 316 -2.30 -7.50 25.69
CA HIS A 316 -3.31 -6.81 26.48
C HIS A 316 -2.76 -5.50 27.04
N ALA A 317 -3.60 -4.48 27.14
CA ALA A 317 -3.21 -3.14 27.54
C ALA A 317 -2.61 -3.06 28.96
N ASP A 318 -3.07 -3.94 29.87
CA ASP A 318 -2.56 -4.08 31.24
C ASP A 318 -1.15 -4.70 31.31
N GLN A 319 -0.73 -5.42 30.27
CA GLN A 319 0.58 -6.04 30.14
C GLN A 319 1.56 -5.18 29.32
N ALA A 320 1.09 -4.07 28.78
CA ALA A 320 1.89 -3.19 27.93
C ALA A 320 2.33 -1.93 28.65
N ARG A 321 3.55 -1.47 28.35
CA ARG A 321 4.06 -0.20 28.89
C ARG A 321 3.30 0.96 28.25
N LYS A 322 2.74 1.84 29.06
CA LYS A 322 2.18 3.11 28.59
C LYS A 322 3.27 3.97 27.97
N ILE A 323 2.94 4.60 26.86
CA ILE A 323 3.81 5.55 26.17
C ILE A 323 3.22 6.94 26.39
N ASP A 324 4.03 7.84 26.96
CA ASP A 324 3.64 9.23 27.17
C ASP A 324 4.24 10.07 26.04
N TYR A 325 3.39 10.49 25.11
CA TYR A 325 3.80 11.28 23.97
C TYR A 325 3.84 12.78 24.34
N PRO A 326 4.89 13.50 23.91
CA PRO A 326 4.97 14.94 24.14
C PRO A 326 3.84 15.66 23.40
N LYS A 327 3.34 16.75 23.99
CA LYS A 327 2.38 17.61 23.29
C LYS A 327 3.02 18.22 22.04
N PRO A 328 2.27 18.35 20.94
CA PRO A 328 2.76 19.02 19.75
C PRO A 328 3.19 20.47 20.02
N ASP A 329 4.28 20.90 19.40
CA ASP A 329 4.83 22.27 19.56
C ASP A 329 4.23 23.29 18.57
N GLY A 330 3.42 22.82 17.60
CA GLY A 330 2.83 23.65 16.56
C GLY A 330 3.82 24.20 15.52
N LYS A 331 5.08 23.73 15.53
CA LYS A 331 6.14 24.15 14.62
C LYS A 331 6.68 22.99 13.80
N LEU A 332 7.13 21.93 14.48
CA LEU A 332 7.59 20.69 13.87
C LEU A 332 6.60 19.56 14.09
N SER A 333 5.92 19.54 15.20
CA SER A 333 4.90 18.54 15.55
C SER A 333 3.52 19.18 15.67
N PHE A 334 2.48 18.46 15.26
CA PHE A 334 1.12 18.96 15.14
C PHE A 334 0.12 17.94 15.68
N ASP A 335 -1.06 18.41 16.04
CA ASP A 335 -2.17 17.56 16.46
C ASP A 335 -2.85 16.85 15.27
N LYS A 336 -3.71 15.89 15.59
CA LYS A 336 -4.42 15.10 14.58
C LYS A 336 -5.40 15.92 13.75
N LEU A 337 -6.12 16.87 14.35
CA LEU A 337 -7.13 17.67 13.66
C LEU A 337 -6.49 18.56 12.59
N SER A 338 -5.43 19.29 12.95
CA SER A 338 -4.70 20.14 12.00
C SER A 338 -4.02 19.31 10.90
N SER A 339 -3.65 18.07 11.18
CA SER A 339 -3.08 17.16 10.18
C SER A 339 -4.16 16.65 9.21
N VAL A 340 -5.30 16.21 9.71
CA VAL A 340 -6.43 15.77 8.87
C VAL A 340 -6.94 16.91 7.99
N PHE A 341 -7.01 18.13 8.51
CA PHE A 341 -7.36 19.31 7.71
C PHE A 341 -6.46 19.47 6.47
N LEU A 342 -5.16 19.20 6.61
CA LEU A 342 -4.19 19.26 5.50
C LEU A 342 -4.15 17.99 4.63
N SER A 343 -4.98 16.99 4.91
CA SER A 343 -5.06 15.78 4.09
C SER A 343 -5.92 15.96 2.84
N ASN A 344 -6.65 17.07 2.75
CA ASN A 344 -7.64 17.33 1.71
C ASN A 344 -8.75 16.25 1.66
N THR A 345 -9.03 15.62 2.81
CA THR A 345 -10.14 14.69 2.96
C THR A 345 -11.35 15.47 3.45
N ASN A 346 -12.38 15.56 2.60
CA ASN A 346 -13.66 16.17 2.93
C ASN A 346 -14.74 15.10 2.96
N HIS A 347 -15.55 15.15 3.99
CA HIS A 347 -16.76 14.34 4.14
C HIS A 347 -17.94 15.29 4.40
N GLU A 348 -19.04 15.05 3.72
CA GLU A 348 -20.29 15.73 4.04
C GLU A 348 -20.88 15.14 5.33
N GLU A 349 -21.61 15.94 6.12
CA GLU A 349 -22.20 15.50 7.41
C GLU A 349 -23.15 14.32 7.25
N ASP A 350 -23.84 14.26 6.14
CA ASP A 350 -24.84 13.25 5.79
C ASP A 350 -24.36 12.24 4.73
N GLN A 351 -23.03 12.16 4.50
CA GLN A 351 -22.43 11.18 3.60
C GLN A 351 -22.55 9.77 4.19
N PRO A 352 -22.90 8.75 3.37
CA PRO A 352 -22.82 7.33 3.78
C PRO A 352 -21.39 6.95 4.17
N VAL A 353 -21.24 6.09 5.17
CA VAL A 353 -19.94 5.65 5.71
C VAL A 353 -19.58 4.28 5.15
#